data_6cacc6bdcf1a88a50352e7ad1a486abf
#
_entry.id   6cacc6bdcf1a88a50352e7ad1a486abf
#
_cell.length_a   1.000
_cell.length_b   1.000
_cell.length_c   1.000
_cell.angle_alpha   90.00
_cell.angle_beta   90.00
_cell.angle_gamma   90.00
#
_symmetry.space_group_name_H-M   'P 1'
#
loop_
_entity.id
_entity.type
_entity.pdbx_description
1 polymer ?
#
loop_
_entity_poly.entity_id
_entity_poly.type
_entity_poly.pdbx_seq_one_letter_code
_entity_poly.pdbx_strand_id
1 'polypeptide(L)'
;MRAARQGDEQAYRRLLGLVVIWLRSVVRRGLASAGRDMTECEDIVQEALLAMHLKRDTWDDSRPLQPWLRAIARYKLADHLRRGGWHDHVDIADWEDSLELAVDVEAPTVIDSRRLLDSLPERQRRIVQEISLEGQSAAAVASRLGMSEGAVRVALHRALKAMAAFYRRGGP
;
A
#
# COMPACT_ATOMS: atom_id res chain seq x y z
N MET A 1 14.34 13.46 -4.68
CA MET A 1 15.11 12.63 -5.62
C MET A 1 16.03 13.44 -6.53
N ARG A 2 15.56 14.51 -7.23
CA ARG A 2 16.43 15.37 -8.06
C ARG A 2 17.65 15.90 -7.29
N ALA A 3 17.43 16.58 -6.15
CA ALA A 3 18.52 17.08 -5.31
C ALA A 3 19.46 15.95 -4.82
N ALA A 4 18.90 14.79 -4.50
CA ALA A 4 19.68 13.61 -4.11
C ALA A 4 20.62 13.10 -5.22
N ARG A 5 20.19 13.16 -6.49
CA ARG A 5 21.05 12.83 -7.66
C ARG A 5 22.14 13.87 -7.91
N GLN A 6 21.94 15.11 -7.44
CA GLN A 6 22.92 16.20 -7.50
C GLN A 6 23.90 16.20 -6.31
N GLY A 7 23.84 15.16 -5.45
CA GLY A 7 24.77 14.99 -4.33
C GLY A 7 24.25 15.53 -2.98
N ASP A 8 23.00 15.99 -2.90
CA ASP A 8 22.42 16.38 -1.61
C ASP A 8 22.04 15.15 -0.77
N GLU A 9 22.96 14.74 0.09
CA GLU A 9 22.75 13.59 1.00
C GLU A 9 21.62 13.83 2.00
N GLN A 10 21.40 15.06 2.46
CA GLN A 10 20.33 15.36 3.39
C GLN A 10 18.96 15.21 2.74
N ALA A 11 18.80 15.69 1.50
CA ALA A 11 17.58 15.47 0.73
C ALA A 11 17.34 14.00 0.49
N TYR A 12 18.41 13.22 0.25
CA TYR A 12 18.28 11.77 0.06
C TYR A 12 17.84 11.06 1.34
N ARG A 13 18.43 11.39 2.50
CA ARG A 13 18.03 10.80 3.79
C ARG A 13 16.57 11.12 4.13
N ARG A 14 16.13 12.36 3.91
CA ARG A 14 14.73 12.75 4.09
C ARG A 14 13.80 11.96 3.16
N LEU A 15 14.16 11.82 1.90
CA LEU A 15 13.41 11.01 0.93
C LEU A 15 13.30 9.56 1.39
N LEU A 16 14.41 8.93 1.80
CA LEU A 16 14.40 7.55 2.30
C LEU A 16 13.46 7.39 3.49
N GLY A 17 13.46 8.32 4.44
CA GLY A 17 12.54 8.29 5.58
C GLY A 17 11.07 8.27 5.17
N LEU A 18 10.68 9.12 4.20
CA LEU A 18 9.31 9.15 3.67
C LEU A 18 8.96 7.88 2.89
N VAL A 19 9.88 7.41 2.05
CA VAL A 19 9.70 6.21 1.23
C VAL A 19 9.56 4.95 2.09
N VAL A 20 10.31 4.82 3.19
CA VAL A 20 10.18 3.69 4.14
C VAL A 20 8.77 3.59 4.70
N ILE A 21 8.21 4.71 5.19
CA ILE A 21 6.87 4.75 5.76
C ILE A 21 5.83 4.32 4.71
N TRP A 22 5.96 4.87 3.51
CA TRP A 22 5.08 4.55 2.40
C TRP A 22 5.22 3.08 1.97
N LEU A 23 6.43 2.56 1.79
CA LEU A 23 6.69 1.16 1.42
C LEU A 23 6.09 0.18 2.44
N ARG A 24 6.27 0.43 3.75
CA ARG A 24 5.65 -0.40 4.79
C ARG A 24 4.15 -0.48 4.63
N SER A 25 3.49 0.66 4.38
CA SER A 25 2.04 0.68 4.20
C SER A 25 1.59 -0.09 2.96
N VAL A 26 2.34 0.00 1.87
CA VAL A 26 2.09 -0.72 0.61
C VAL A 26 2.29 -2.23 0.78
N VAL A 27 3.45 -2.61 1.33
CA VAL A 27 3.82 -4.03 1.50
C VAL A 27 2.87 -4.73 2.48
N ARG A 28 2.53 -4.10 3.61
CA ARG A 28 1.57 -4.66 4.57
C ARG A 28 0.21 -4.93 3.94
N ARG A 29 -0.31 -3.98 3.16
CA ARG A 29 -1.57 -4.20 2.44
C ARG A 29 -1.47 -5.33 1.43
N GLY A 30 -0.37 -5.40 0.72
CA GLY A 30 -0.13 -6.47 -0.24
C GLY A 30 -0.03 -7.85 0.42
N LEU A 31 0.72 -7.98 1.51
CA LEU A 31 0.81 -9.22 2.28
C LEU A 31 -0.56 -9.60 2.86
N ALA A 32 -1.30 -8.67 3.45
CA ALA A 32 -2.63 -8.90 3.97
C ALA A 32 -3.60 -9.40 2.89
N SER A 33 -3.59 -8.78 1.72
CA SER A 33 -4.41 -9.21 0.57
C SER A 33 -4.03 -10.60 0.08
N ALA A 34 -2.75 -10.96 0.17
CA ALA A 34 -2.22 -12.26 -0.18
C ALA A 34 -2.39 -13.32 0.93
N GLY A 35 -2.92 -12.94 2.09
CA GLY A 35 -3.04 -13.85 3.24
C GLY A 35 -1.70 -14.30 3.82
N ARG A 36 -0.65 -13.46 3.65
CA ARG A 36 0.72 -13.76 4.08
C ARG A 36 1.03 -13.13 5.44
N ASP A 37 2.06 -13.68 6.11
CA ASP A 37 2.53 -13.18 7.40
C ASP A 37 3.17 -11.78 7.26
N MET A 38 2.86 -10.93 8.24
CA MET A 38 3.44 -9.58 8.34
C MET A 38 4.92 -9.57 8.73
N THR A 39 5.45 -10.68 9.23
CA THR A 39 6.89 -10.83 9.56
C THR A 39 7.78 -10.64 8.31
N GLU A 40 7.25 -10.97 7.12
CA GLU A 40 7.97 -10.81 5.85
C GLU A 40 8.04 -9.34 5.37
N CYS A 41 7.33 -8.43 6.03
CA CYS A 41 7.19 -7.03 5.57
C CYS A 41 8.51 -6.28 5.50
N GLU A 42 9.34 -6.35 6.55
CA GLU A 42 10.58 -5.57 6.62
C GLU A 42 11.61 -6.04 5.59
N ASP A 43 11.68 -7.34 5.30
CA ASP A 43 12.59 -7.88 4.28
C ASP A 43 12.22 -7.34 2.89
N ILE A 44 10.93 -7.34 2.56
CA ILE A 44 10.45 -6.80 1.29
C ILE A 44 10.72 -5.29 1.19
N VAL A 45 10.51 -4.55 2.27
CA VAL A 45 10.78 -3.10 2.34
C VAL A 45 12.27 -2.84 2.13
N GLN A 46 13.15 -3.59 2.77
CA GLN A 46 14.61 -3.44 2.59
C GLN A 46 15.03 -3.76 1.15
N GLU A 47 14.52 -4.84 0.57
CA GLU A 47 14.77 -5.17 -0.84
C GLU A 47 14.27 -4.09 -1.80
N ALA A 48 13.11 -3.49 -1.53
CA ALA A 48 12.57 -2.42 -2.35
C ALA A 48 13.41 -1.12 -2.23
N LEU A 49 13.87 -0.77 -1.04
CA LEU A 49 14.76 0.38 -0.81
C LEU A 49 16.11 0.18 -1.52
N LEU A 50 16.68 -1.01 -1.41
CA LEU A 50 17.93 -1.33 -2.11
C LEU A 50 17.74 -1.24 -3.64
N ALA A 51 16.65 -1.78 -4.17
CA ALA A 51 16.33 -1.68 -5.59
C ALA A 51 16.13 -0.22 -6.04
N MET A 52 15.46 0.60 -5.22
CA MET A 52 15.32 2.04 -5.44
C MET A 52 16.69 2.73 -5.48
N HIS A 53 17.57 2.41 -4.54
CA HIS A 53 18.91 2.99 -4.49
C HIS A 53 19.73 2.64 -5.73
N LEU A 54 19.77 1.36 -6.09
CA LEU A 54 20.54 0.87 -7.23
C LEU A 54 20.01 1.34 -8.59
N LYS A 55 18.69 1.52 -8.69
CA LYS A 55 17.99 1.93 -9.93
C LYS A 55 17.68 3.42 -9.99
N ARG A 56 18.17 4.25 -9.04
CA ARG A 56 17.82 5.67 -8.96
C ARG A 56 18.08 6.47 -10.25
N ASP A 57 19.05 6.04 -11.03
CA ASP A 57 19.44 6.70 -12.28
C ASP A 57 18.49 6.35 -13.45
N THR A 58 17.65 5.32 -13.29
CA THR A 58 16.61 4.96 -14.27
C THR A 58 15.34 5.78 -14.13
N TRP A 59 15.21 6.58 -13.05
CA TRP A 59 14.06 7.45 -12.89
C TRP A 59 14.18 8.68 -13.78
N ASP A 60 13.16 8.90 -14.60
CA ASP A 60 13.01 10.09 -15.44
C ASP A 60 12.57 11.27 -14.56
N ASP A 61 13.42 12.27 -14.40
CA ASP A 61 13.17 13.43 -13.53
C ASP A 61 12.14 14.43 -14.08
N SER A 62 11.74 14.28 -15.35
CA SER A 62 10.60 15.01 -15.94
C SER A 62 9.25 14.48 -15.45
N ARG A 63 9.22 13.28 -14.85
CA ARG A 63 8.01 12.58 -14.41
C ARG A 63 7.91 12.55 -12.88
N PRO A 64 6.68 12.40 -12.35
CA PRO A 64 6.48 12.15 -10.92
C PRO A 64 7.25 10.91 -10.45
N LEU A 65 7.80 10.99 -9.23
CA LEU A 65 8.59 9.88 -8.64
C LEU A 65 7.72 8.67 -8.27
N GLN A 66 6.49 8.92 -7.91
CA GLN A 66 5.56 7.92 -7.35
C GLN A 66 5.29 6.72 -8.25
N PRO A 67 4.97 6.86 -9.57
CA PRO A 67 4.76 5.70 -10.44
C PRO A 67 5.98 4.79 -10.54
N TRP A 68 7.18 5.38 -10.53
CA TRP A 68 8.43 4.63 -10.55
C TRP A 68 8.66 3.86 -9.23
N LEU A 69 8.40 4.48 -8.08
CA LEU A 69 8.47 3.81 -6.77
C LEU A 69 7.45 2.68 -6.66
N ARG A 70 6.23 2.89 -7.17
CA ARG A 70 5.18 1.86 -7.22
C ARG A 70 5.62 0.64 -8.02
N ALA A 71 6.21 0.85 -9.17
CA ALA A 71 6.72 -0.25 -10.00
C ALA A 71 7.77 -1.09 -9.26
N ILE A 72 8.68 -0.44 -8.51
CA ILE A 72 9.67 -1.13 -7.68
C ILE A 72 9.01 -1.93 -6.56
N ALA A 73 8.12 -1.30 -5.80
CA ALA A 73 7.41 -1.95 -4.68
C ALA A 73 6.61 -3.16 -5.16
N ARG A 74 5.85 -2.99 -6.26
CA ARG A 74 5.06 -4.06 -6.89
C ARG A 74 5.93 -5.22 -7.34
N TYR A 75 7.03 -4.92 -8.03
CA TYR A 75 7.94 -5.96 -8.51
C TYR A 75 8.52 -6.79 -7.34
N LYS A 76 8.99 -6.12 -6.28
CA LYS A 76 9.59 -6.78 -5.13
C LYS A 76 8.59 -7.61 -4.34
N LEU A 77 7.38 -7.09 -4.13
CA LEU A 77 6.32 -7.82 -3.47
C LEU A 77 5.87 -9.05 -4.29
N ALA A 78 5.65 -8.89 -5.60
CA ALA A 78 5.28 -9.99 -6.49
C ALA A 78 6.38 -11.06 -6.57
N ASP A 79 7.64 -10.65 -6.61
CA ASP A 79 8.79 -11.56 -6.61
C ASP A 79 8.88 -12.38 -5.30
N HIS A 80 8.66 -11.71 -4.17
CA HIS A 80 8.62 -12.36 -2.87
C HIS A 80 7.48 -13.38 -2.76
N LEU A 81 6.28 -13.00 -3.19
CA LEU A 81 5.12 -13.89 -3.18
C LEU A 81 5.31 -15.12 -4.09
N ARG A 82 5.91 -14.93 -5.27
CA ARG A 82 6.24 -16.05 -6.18
C ARG A 82 7.26 -17.01 -5.56
N ARG A 83 8.30 -16.50 -4.92
CA ARG A 83 9.30 -17.33 -4.21
C ARG A 83 8.65 -18.15 -3.08
N GLY A 84 7.63 -17.62 -2.43
CA GLY A 84 6.83 -18.31 -1.41
C GLY A 84 5.81 -19.32 -1.94
N GLY A 85 5.90 -19.74 -3.22
CA GLY A 85 5.05 -20.78 -3.80
C GLY A 85 3.65 -20.33 -4.21
N TRP A 86 3.40 -19.05 -4.28
CA TRP A 86 2.11 -18.50 -4.67
C TRP A 86 2.01 -18.41 -6.20
N HIS A 87 1.38 -19.42 -6.81
CA HIS A 87 1.18 -19.53 -8.26
C HIS A 87 -0.19 -19.08 -8.74
N ASP A 88 -1.11 -18.78 -7.80
CA ASP A 88 -2.42 -18.27 -8.18
C ASP A 88 -2.33 -16.80 -8.63
N HIS A 89 -3.03 -16.53 -9.74
CA HIS A 89 -3.16 -15.23 -10.35
C HIS A 89 -3.65 -14.19 -9.34
N VAL A 90 -2.70 -13.55 -8.64
CA VAL A 90 -2.99 -12.24 -8.10
C VAL A 90 -3.05 -11.34 -9.30
N ASP A 91 -4.26 -10.97 -9.65
CA ASP A 91 -4.44 -9.92 -10.65
C ASP A 91 -3.84 -8.65 -10.04
N ILE A 92 -2.63 -8.34 -10.51
CA ILE A 92 -1.84 -7.20 -10.03
C ILE A 92 -2.59 -5.89 -10.33
N ALA A 93 -3.55 -5.92 -11.25
CA ALA A 93 -4.45 -4.83 -11.55
C ALA A 93 -5.37 -4.47 -10.35
N ASP A 94 -5.79 -5.43 -9.54
CA ASP A 94 -6.56 -5.16 -8.30
C ASP A 94 -5.76 -4.36 -7.25
N TRP A 95 -4.44 -4.33 -7.39
CA TRP A 95 -3.55 -3.56 -6.51
C TRP A 95 -3.23 -2.18 -7.03
N GLU A 96 -3.36 -1.94 -8.34
CA GLU A 96 -3.11 -0.62 -8.95
C GLU A 96 -4.07 0.41 -8.35
N ASP A 97 -5.35 0.10 -8.27
CA ASP A 97 -6.37 0.97 -7.68
C ASP A 97 -6.14 1.19 -6.17
N SER A 98 -5.69 0.17 -5.44
CA SER A 98 -5.38 0.28 -4.01
C SER A 98 -4.10 1.07 -3.73
N LEU A 99 -3.13 1.03 -4.66
CA LEU A 99 -1.89 1.80 -4.60
C LEU A 99 -2.11 3.26 -5.01
N GLU A 100 -3.00 3.54 -5.96
CA GLU A 100 -3.39 4.90 -6.34
C GLU A 100 -4.04 5.64 -5.17
N LEU A 101 -4.90 4.98 -4.41
CA LEU A 101 -5.59 5.55 -3.26
C LEU A 101 -4.64 5.94 -2.10
N ALA A 102 -3.45 5.33 -2.05
CA ALA A 102 -2.51 5.55 -0.94
C ALA A 102 -1.58 6.74 -1.13
N VAL A 103 -1.52 7.34 -2.31
CA VAL A 103 -0.46 8.29 -2.68
C VAL A 103 -0.96 9.73 -2.86
N ASP A 104 -2.24 9.92 -3.15
CA ASP A 104 -2.85 11.26 -3.26
C ASP A 104 -3.28 11.85 -1.90
N VAL A 105 -3.04 11.12 -0.82
CA VAL A 105 -3.36 11.61 0.51
C VAL A 105 -2.03 12.03 1.17
N GLU A 106 -1.76 13.33 1.30
CA GLU A 106 -0.97 13.84 2.42
C GLU A 106 -1.46 13.09 3.64
N ALA A 107 -0.55 12.44 4.39
CA ALA A 107 -0.93 11.52 5.47
C ALA A 107 -2.08 12.16 6.29
N PRO A 108 -3.30 11.62 6.20
CA PRO A 108 -4.43 12.26 6.84
C PRO A 108 -4.15 12.32 8.34
N THR A 109 -4.39 13.45 8.93
CA THR A 109 -4.36 13.60 10.39
C THR A 109 -5.27 12.53 11.01
N VAL A 110 -4.94 12.08 12.21
CA VAL A 110 -5.72 11.02 12.91
C VAL A 110 -7.23 11.37 12.94
N ILE A 111 -7.57 12.66 12.94
CA ILE A 111 -8.95 13.17 12.91
C ILE A 111 -9.61 12.88 11.56
N ASP A 112 -8.88 13.09 10.45
CA ASP A 112 -9.42 12.86 9.10
C ASP A 112 -9.64 11.37 8.83
N SER A 113 -8.76 10.51 9.35
CA SER A 113 -8.88 9.06 9.20
C SER A 113 -10.15 8.50 9.88
N ARG A 114 -10.51 9.02 11.06
CA ARG A 114 -11.75 8.61 11.74
C ARG A 114 -12.99 9.01 10.95
N ARG A 115 -13.07 10.24 10.47
CA ARG A 115 -14.21 10.73 9.68
C ARG A 115 -14.36 9.98 8.36
N LEU A 116 -13.24 9.63 7.72
CA LEU A 116 -13.26 8.77 6.53
C LEU A 116 -13.83 7.38 6.84
N LEU A 117 -13.42 6.77 7.95
CA LEU A 117 -13.96 5.49 8.38
C LEU A 117 -15.45 5.59 8.74
N ASP A 118 -15.87 6.69 9.39
CA ASP A 118 -17.27 6.93 9.79
C ASP A 118 -18.21 7.12 8.59
N SER A 119 -17.67 7.52 7.43
CA SER A 119 -18.43 7.61 6.19
C SER A 119 -18.80 6.26 5.58
N LEU A 120 -18.19 5.17 6.04
CA LEU A 120 -18.41 3.81 5.53
C LEU A 120 -19.53 3.09 6.28
N PRO A 121 -20.29 2.21 5.59
CA PRO A 121 -21.16 1.25 6.26
C PRO A 121 -20.38 0.40 7.26
N GLU A 122 -21.01 0.04 8.39
CA GLU A 122 -20.40 -0.66 9.53
C GLU A 122 -19.51 -1.86 9.11
N ARG A 123 -20.04 -2.71 8.21
CA ARG A 123 -19.31 -3.89 7.73
C ARG A 123 -18.05 -3.55 6.94
N GLN A 124 -18.10 -2.52 6.10
CA GLN A 124 -16.94 -2.07 5.32
C GLN A 124 -15.91 -1.39 6.23
N ARG A 125 -16.36 -0.58 7.19
CA ARG A 125 -15.52 0.05 8.20
C ARG A 125 -14.71 -0.99 8.96
N ARG A 126 -15.37 -2.06 9.44
CA ARG A 126 -14.71 -3.15 10.15
C ARG A 126 -13.66 -3.85 9.28
N ILE A 127 -13.95 -4.15 8.01
CA ILE A 127 -12.99 -4.77 7.08
C ILE A 127 -11.77 -3.86 6.90
N VAL A 128 -11.96 -2.55 6.72
CA VAL A 128 -10.85 -1.59 6.57
C VAL A 128 -10.03 -1.52 7.86
N GLN A 129 -10.67 -1.46 9.03
CA GLN A 129 -9.96 -1.42 10.30
C GLN A 129 -9.10 -2.66 10.52
N GLU A 130 -9.69 -3.84 10.40
CA GLU A 130 -9.01 -5.11 10.66
C GLU A 130 -7.85 -5.36 9.67
N ILE A 131 -8.04 -5.07 8.37
CA ILE A 131 -6.99 -5.32 7.37
C ILE A 131 -5.97 -4.18 7.32
N SER A 132 -6.43 -2.92 7.24
CA SER A 132 -5.53 -1.80 6.94
C SER A 132 -4.87 -1.19 8.18
N LEU A 133 -5.53 -1.26 9.36
CA LEU A 133 -5.00 -0.69 10.60
C LEU A 133 -4.41 -1.76 11.52
N GLU A 134 -5.08 -2.92 11.65
CA GLU A 134 -4.66 -4.00 12.54
C GLU A 134 -3.77 -5.05 11.84
N GLY A 135 -3.66 -4.98 10.49
CA GLY A 135 -2.80 -5.87 9.71
C GLY A 135 -3.29 -7.32 9.61
N GLN A 136 -4.60 -7.55 9.84
CA GLN A 136 -5.18 -8.89 9.73
C GLN A 136 -5.21 -9.36 8.28
N SER A 137 -5.04 -10.67 8.05
CA SER A 137 -5.17 -11.24 6.71
C SER A 137 -6.64 -11.27 6.24
N ALA A 138 -6.86 -11.19 4.93
CA ALA A 138 -8.20 -11.29 4.35
C ALA A 138 -8.87 -12.61 4.71
N ALA A 139 -8.10 -13.70 4.82
CA ALA A 139 -8.60 -15.02 5.24
C ALA A 139 -9.09 -15.02 6.69
N ALA A 140 -8.35 -14.38 7.62
CA ALA A 140 -8.76 -14.27 9.01
C ALA A 140 -10.03 -13.44 9.17
N VAL A 141 -10.12 -12.32 8.46
CA VAL A 141 -11.31 -11.45 8.45
C VAL A 141 -12.51 -12.17 7.83
N ALA A 142 -12.30 -12.92 6.73
CA ALA A 142 -13.33 -13.71 6.06
C ALA A 142 -13.95 -14.76 7.02
N SER A 143 -13.09 -15.50 7.73
CA SER A 143 -13.51 -16.48 8.74
C SER A 143 -14.36 -15.82 9.84
N ARG A 144 -13.95 -14.68 10.35
CA ARG A 144 -14.63 -13.94 11.43
C ARG A 144 -15.99 -13.35 11.00
N LEU A 145 -16.07 -12.89 9.75
CA LEU A 145 -17.28 -12.25 9.21
C LEU A 145 -18.21 -13.21 8.49
N GLY A 146 -17.88 -14.51 8.41
CA GLY A 146 -18.66 -15.52 7.67
C GLY A 146 -18.73 -15.23 6.17
N MET A 147 -17.64 -14.72 5.59
CA MET A 147 -17.52 -14.34 4.18
C MET A 147 -16.50 -15.23 3.46
N SER A 148 -16.54 -15.25 2.12
CA SER A 148 -15.40 -15.75 1.36
C SER A 148 -14.28 -14.70 1.36
N GLU A 149 -13.05 -15.15 1.24
CA GLU A 149 -11.87 -14.26 1.16
C GLU A 149 -11.98 -13.30 -0.03
N GLY A 150 -12.45 -13.78 -1.19
CA GLY A 150 -12.70 -12.93 -2.35
C GLY A 150 -13.75 -11.84 -2.08
N ALA A 151 -14.82 -12.17 -1.33
CA ALA A 151 -15.83 -11.18 -0.95
C ALA A 151 -15.25 -10.10 0.00
N VAL A 152 -14.34 -10.48 0.90
CA VAL A 152 -13.65 -9.52 1.78
C VAL A 152 -12.75 -8.60 0.96
N ARG A 153 -11.97 -9.12 0.01
CA ARG A 153 -11.13 -8.31 -0.89
C ARG A 153 -11.94 -7.32 -1.70
N VAL A 154 -13.05 -7.76 -2.31
CA VAL A 154 -13.95 -6.87 -3.06
C VAL A 154 -14.57 -5.79 -2.16
N ALA A 155 -14.97 -6.16 -0.94
CA ALA A 155 -15.53 -5.20 0.01
C ALA A 155 -14.49 -4.17 0.45
N LEU A 156 -13.24 -4.59 0.72
CA LEU A 156 -12.11 -3.72 1.05
C LEU A 156 -11.85 -2.72 -0.09
N HIS A 157 -11.74 -3.23 -1.33
CA HIS A 157 -11.53 -2.39 -2.51
C HIS A 157 -12.63 -1.33 -2.65
N ARG A 158 -13.89 -1.73 -2.56
CA ARG A 158 -15.03 -0.78 -2.64
C ARG A 158 -15.00 0.26 -1.52
N ALA A 159 -14.65 -0.15 -0.30
CA ALA A 159 -14.55 0.75 0.85
C ALA A 159 -13.45 1.80 0.65
N LEU A 160 -12.25 1.38 0.23
CA LEU A 160 -11.13 2.28 -0.04
C LEU A 160 -11.46 3.27 -1.18
N LYS A 161 -12.11 2.79 -2.25
CA LYS A 161 -12.58 3.64 -3.35
C LYS A 161 -13.63 4.67 -2.89
N ALA A 162 -14.55 4.28 -2.01
CA ALA A 162 -15.54 5.18 -1.42
C ALA A 162 -14.89 6.26 -0.54
N MET A 163 -13.92 5.88 0.32
CA MET A 163 -13.15 6.82 1.15
C MET A 163 -12.39 7.83 0.29
N ALA A 164 -11.71 7.40 -0.76
CA ALA A 164 -11.00 8.29 -1.67
C ALA A 164 -11.94 9.24 -2.42
N ALA A 165 -13.11 8.75 -2.84
CA ALA A 165 -14.12 9.59 -3.47
C ALA A 165 -14.72 10.62 -2.51
N PHE A 166 -14.88 10.27 -1.23
CA PHE A 166 -15.33 11.19 -0.18
C PHE A 166 -14.29 12.28 0.07
N TYR A 167 -13.02 11.91 0.22
CA TYR A 167 -11.91 12.84 0.42
C TYR A 167 -11.76 13.84 -0.74
N ARG A 168 -11.81 13.38 -2.00
CA ARG A 168 -11.72 14.24 -3.19
C ARG A 168 -12.89 15.24 -3.34
N ARG A 169 -14.04 14.96 -2.74
CA ARG A 169 -15.21 15.85 -2.75
C ARG A 169 -15.17 16.93 -1.66
N GLY A 170 -14.03 17.10 -0.99
CA GLY A 170 -13.91 18.07 0.08
C GLY A 170 -14.52 17.56 1.39
N GLY A 171 -14.28 16.31 1.70
CA GLY A 171 -14.53 15.81 3.06
C GLY A 171 -13.91 16.77 4.06
N PRO A 172 -14.53 17.02 5.19
CA PRO A 172 -14.34 18.17 6.06
C PRO A 172 -12.93 18.43 6.46
#